data_9219c29ebd9e44399a4647fbfd36a7f3
#
_entry.id   9219c29ebd9e44399a4647fbfd36a7f3
#
_cell.length_a   1.000
_cell.length_b   1.000
_cell.length_c   1.000
_cell.angle_alpha   90.00
_cell.angle_beta   90.00
_cell.angle_gamma   90.00
#
_symmetry.space_group_name_H-M   'P 1'
#
loop_
_entity.id
_entity.type
_entity.pdbx_description
1 polymer ?
#
loop_
_entity_poly.entity_id
_entity_poly.type
_entity_poly.pdbx_seq_one_letter_code
_entity_poly.pdbx_strand_id
1 'polypeptide(L)'
;MVCMDSTETLRHFYRNRATHKQEAARKHRERCEELLPQIVDGILERDPHVSRIILFGSLAEQKEGIVRDIDLAIESNEFLKVSGWLLSLSETIDAVDLKDLYPHIRERVEAKGRVLYERRG
;
A
#
# COMPACT_ATOMS: atom_id res chain seq x y z
N MET A 1 38.59 32.51 -4.92
CA MET A 1 38.26 31.18 -4.49
C MET A 1 37.35 31.26 -3.29
N VAL A 2 36.09 30.94 -3.47
CA VAL A 2 35.12 31.01 -2.40
C VAL A 2 35.11 29.67 -1.68
N CYS A 3 35.62 29.66 -0.45
CA CYS A 3 35.49 28.50 0.40
C CYS A 3 34.07 28.46 0.97
N MET A 4 33.33 27.45 0.66
CA MET A 4 32.03 27.22 1.31
C MET A 4 32.27 27.06 2.80
N ASP A 5 31.51 27.80 3.59
CA ASP A 5 31.46 27.62 5.02
C ASP A 5 31.02 26.18 5.31
N SER A 6 31.59 25.55 6.33
CA SER A 6 31.24 24.18 6.72
C SER A 6 29.75 24.02 7.04
N THR A 7 29.11 25.09 7.52
CA THR A 7 27.67 25.11 7.78
C THR A 7 26.86 24.98 6.49
N GLU A 8 27.27 25.69 5.43
CA GLU A 8 26.61 25.63 4.13
C GLU A 8 26.78 24.25 3.47
N THR A 9 27.96 23.67 3.60
CA THR A 9 28.26 22.33 3.11
C THR A 9 27.37 21.29 3.78
N LEU A 10 27.18 21.37 5.09
CA LEU A 10 26.28 20.49 5.85
C LEU A 10 24.83 20.67 5.43
N ARG A 11 24.37 21.92 5.26
CA ARG A 11 22.99 22.20 4.81
C ARG A 11 22.73 21.59 3.43
N HIS A 12 23.69 21.72 2.53
CA HIS A 12 23.58 21.16 1.18
C HIS A 12 23.52 19.62 1.23
N PHE A 13 24.36 19.00 2.03
CA PHE A 13 24.39 17.56 2.22
C PHE A 13 23.04 17.04 2.76
N TYR A 14 22.50 17.66 3.81
CA TYR A 14 21.23 17.26 4.39
C TYR A 14 20.06 17.48 3.43
N ARG A 15 20.08 18.56 2.68
CA ARG A 15 19.06 18.87 1.68
C ARG A 15 19.03 17.79 0.58
N ASN A 16 20.18 17.42 0.06
CA ASN A 16 20.29 16.37 -0.96
C ASN A 16 19.82 15.03 -0.43
N ARG A 17 20.18 14.70 0.81
CA ARG A 17 19.78 13.44 1.44
C ARG A 17 18.26 13.37 1.62
N ALA A 18 17.62 14.45 2.02
CA ALA A 18 16.16 14.52 2.15
C ALA A 18 15.49 14.36 0.79
N THR A 19 16.02 14.98 -0.27
CA THR A 19 15.50 14.86 -1.63
C THR A 19 15.59 13.42 -2.13
N HIS A 20 16.72 12.74 -1.90
CA HIS A 20 16.90 11.35 -2.29
C HIS A 20 15.91 10.42 -1.57
N LYS A 21 15.67 10.65 -0.28
CA LYS A 21 14.68 9.87 0.47
C LYS A 21 13.27 10.07 -0.08
N GLN A 22 12.90 11.30 -0.42
CA GLN A 22 11.61 11.61 -0.99
C GLN A 22 11.41 10.96 -2.36
N GLU A 23 12.44 10.98 -3.20
CA GLU A 23 12.39 10.31 -4.51
C GLU A 23 12.28 8.80 -4.38
N ALA A 24 13.04 8.20 -3.46
CA ALA A 24 12.97 6.75 -3.22
C ALA A 24 11.58 6.35 -2.72
N ALA A 25 10.99 7.13 -1.80
CA ALA A 25 9.65 6.89 -1.29
C ALA A 25 8.60 7.03 -2.40
N ARG A 26 8.73 8.04 -3.26
CA ARG A 26 7.82 8.25 -4.38
C ARG A 26 7.88 7.08 -5.37
N LYS A 27 9.08 6.64 -5.74
CA LYS A 27 9.27 5.52 -6.67
C LYS A 27 8.69 4.23 -6.10
N HIS A 28 8.87 4.00 -4.81
CA HIS A 28 8.31 2.83 -4.14
C HIS A 28 6.79 2.88 -4.15
N ARG A 29 6.20 4.05 -3.88
CA ARG A 29 4.75 4.25 -3.95
C ARG A 29 4.22 3.98 -5.36
N GLU A 30 4.89 4.51 -6.38
CA GLU A 30 4.51 4.27 -7.77
C GLU A 30 4.54 2.79 -8.13
N ARG A 31 5.56 2.06 -7.67
CA ARG A 31 5.64 0.61 -7.89
C ARG A 31 4.50 -0.13 -7.20
N CYS A 32 4.14 0.27 -5.98
CA CYS A 32 3.00 -0.30 -5.28
C CYS A 32 1.70 -0.05 -6.05
N GLU A 33 1.50 1.18 -6.53
CA GLU A 33 0.32 1.53 -7.34
C GLU A 33 0.24 0.70 -8.62
N GLU A 34 1.36 0.49 -9.30
CA GLU A 34 1.42 -0.30 -10.53
C GLU A 34 1.09 -1.78 -10.30
N LEU A 35 1.37 -2.29 -9.11
CA LEU A 35 1.08 -3.67 -8.74
C LEU A 35 -0.40 -3.91 -8.44
N LEU A 36 -1.13 -2.88 -8.06
CA LEU A 36 -2.53 -3.05 -7.61
C LEU A 36 -3.42 -3.74 -8.64
N PRO A 37 -3.41 -3.37 -9.94
CA PRO A 37 -4.22 -4.09 -10.92
C PRO A 37 -3.88 -5.57 -11.03
N GLN A 38 -2.60 -5.91 -10.97
CA GLN A 38 -2.14 -7.31 -11.03
C GLN A 38 -2.58 -8.09 -9.80
N ILE A 39 -2.55 -7.44 -8.63
CA ILE A 39 -3.00 -8.03 -7.38
C ILE A 39 -4.50 -8.33 -7.45
N VAL A 40 -5.30 -7.38 -7.92
CA VAL A 40 -6.74 -7.55 -8.09
C VAL A 40 -7.04 -8.70 -9.05
N ASP A 41 -6.39 -8.72 -10.21
CA ASP A 41 -6.57 -9.79 -11.20
C ASP A 41 -6.21 -11.16 -10.62
N GLY A 42 -5.11 -11.24 -9.88
CA GLY A 42 -4.68 -12.48 -9.25
C GLY A 42 -5.63 -12.97 -8.15
N ILE A 43 -6.23 -12.05 -7.40
CA ILE A 43 -7.26 -12.39 -6.41
C ILE A 43 -8.48 -12.95 -7.11
N LEU A 44 -8.93 -12.29 -8.18
CA LEU A 44 -10.09 -12.74 -8.96
C LEU A 44 -9.89 -14.09 -9.61
N GLU A 45 -8.67 -14.44 -10.00
CA GLU A 45 -8.35 -15.76 -10.52
C GLU A 45 -8.54 -16.86 -9.46
N ARG A 46 -8.21 -16.53 -8.22
CA ARG A 46 -8.30 -17.49 -7.10
C ARG A 46 -9.68 -17.55 -6.48
N ASP A 47 -10.37 -16.42 -6.45
CA ASP A 47 -11.75 -16.33 -6.00
C ASP A 47 -12.55 -15.42 -6.93
N PRO A 48 -13.19 -15.99 -7.98
CA PRO A 48 -14.04 -15.21 -8.88
C PRO A 48 -15.26 -14.60 -8.20
N HIS A 49 -15.60 -15.06 -6.99
CA HIS A 49 -16.76 -14.61 -6.23
C HIS A 49 -16.38 -13.64 -5.09
N VAL A 50 -15.15 -13.13 -5.07
CA VAL A 50 -14.75 -12.15 -4.07
C VAL A 50 -15.71 -10.96 -4.09
N SER A 51 -16.14 -10.50 -2.90
CA SER A 51 -17.12 -9.43 -2.79
C SER A 51 -16.49 -8.06 -2.85
N ARG A 52 -15.42 -7.82 -2.10
CA ARG A 52 -14.72 -6.53 -2.07
C ARG A 52 -13.24 -6.70 -1.81
N ILE A 53 -12.47 -5.79 -2.38
CA ILE A 53 -11.05 -5.63 -2.11
C ILE A 53 -10.83 -4.15 -1.83
N ILE A 54 -10.39 -3.81 -0.63
CA ILE A 54 -10.20 -2.42 -0.19
C ILE A 54 -8.74 -2.21 0.18
N LEU A 55 -8.11 -1.23 -0.46
CA LEU A 55 -6.78 -0.77 -0.07
C LEU A 55 -6.93 0.21 1.09
N PHE A 56 -6.18 0.00 2.17
CA PHE A 56 -6.20 0.90 3.31
C PHE A 56 -4.76 1.21 3.77
N GLY A 57 -4.62 1.93 4.87
CA GLY A 57 -3.32 2.29 5.40
C GLY A 57 -2.63 3.41 4.62
N SER A 58 -1.32 3.48 4.71
CA SER A 58 -0.53 4.62 4.24
C SER A 58 -0.63 4.85 2.73
N LEU A 59 -0.70 3.79 1.94
CA LEU A 59 -0.82 3.93 0.49
C LEU A 59 -2.17 4.51 0.08
N ALA A 60 -3.26 4.05 0.70
CA ALA A 60 -4.61 4.54 0.42
C ALA A 60 -4.81 5.98 0.86
N GLU A 61 -4.31 6.34 2.02
CA GLU A 61 -4.46 7.68 2.59
C GLU A 61 -3.51 8.71 1.98
N GLN A 62 -2.59 8.28 1.13
CA GLN A 62 -1.62 9.15 0.44
C GLN A 62 -0.85 10.06 1.40
N LYS A 63 -0.59 9.59 2.60
CA LYS A 63 0.19 10.35 3.57
C LYS A 63 1.62 10.51 3.08
N GLU A 64 2.18 11.70 3.28
CA GLU A 64 3.59 11.90 3.04
C GLU A 64 4.39 10.98 3.95
N GLY A 65 5.37 10.30 3.39
CA GLY A 65 6.22 9.39 4.12
C GLY A 65 6.45 8.08 3.41
N ILE A 66 7.10 7.17 4.11
CA ILE A 66 7.47 5.87 3.57
C ILE A 66 6.27 4.94 3.60
N VAL A 67 5.84 4.50 2.42
CA VAL A 67 4.89 3.39 2.29
C VAL A 67 5.70 2.11 2.48
N ARG A 68 5.42 1.37 3.54
CA ARG A 68 6.14 0.11 3.83
C ARG A 68 5.44 -1.08 3.20
N ASP A 69 4.14 -1.17 3.39
CA ASP A 69 3.35 -2.33 3.01
C ASP A 69 2.12 -1.92 2.23
N ILE A 70 1.63 -2.85 1.44
CA ILE A 70 0.32 -2.75 0.79
C ILE A 70 -0.67 -3.42 1.73
N ASP A 71 -1.59 -2.65 2.31
CA ASP A 71 -2.60 -3.15 3.24
C ASP A 71 -3.93 -3.36 2.53
N LEU A 72 -4.39 -4.60 2.52
CA LEU A 72 -5.63 -4.98 1.85
C LEU A 72 -6.61 -5.61 2.82
N ALA A 73 -7.85 -5.13 2.78
CA ALA A 73 -8.98 -5.77 3.43
C ALA A 73 -9.80 -6.47 2.36
N ILE A 74 -9.99 -7.78 2.51
CA ILE A 74 -10.60 -8.62 1.49
C ILE A 74 -11.83 -9.30 2.08
N GLU A 75 -12.95 -9.19 1.37
CA GLU A 75 -14.18 -9.91 1.71
C GLU A 75 -14.33 -11.06 0.74
N SER A 76 -13.91 -12.25 1.19
CA SER A 76 -13.87 -13.45 0.36
C SER A 76 -14.15 -14.69 1.19
N ASN A 77 -14.87 -15.64 0.63
CA ASN A 77 -15.07 -16.94 1.27
C ASN A 77 -13.84 -17.85 1.07
N GLU A 78 -12.88 -17.45 0.25
CA GLU A 78 -11.63 -18.18 -0.03
C GLU A 78 -10.43 -17.40 0.50
N PHE A 79 -10.58 -16.73 1.63
CA PHE A 79 -9.55 -15.83 2.17
C PHE A 79 -8.20 -16.53 2.36
N LEU A 80 -8.18 -17.75 2.89
CA LEU A 80 -6.92 -18.47 3.12
C LEU A 80 -6.18 -18.74 1.80
N LYS A 81 -6.91 -19.08 0.76
CA LYS A 81 -6.34 -19.32 -0.56
C LYS A 81 -5.79 -18.04 -1.17
N VAL A 82 -6.54 -16.95 -1.06
CA VAL A 82 -6.13 -15.63 -1.55
C VAL A 82 -4.92 -15.10 -0.79
N SER A 83 -4.96 -15.13 0.55
CA SER A 83 -3.85 -14.64 1.37
C SER A 83 -2.59 -15.49 1.19
N GLY A 84 -2.73 -16.79 1.02
CA GLY A 84 -1.59 -17.67 0.73
C GLY A 84 -0.89 -17.29 -0.55
N TRP A 85 -1.65 -16.96 -1.59
CA TRP A 85 -1.07 -16.48 -2.84
C TRP A 85 -0.38 -15.13 -2.67
N LEU A 86 -1.01 -14.18 -1.94
CA LEU A 86 -0.43 -12.86 -1.70
C LEU A 86 0.90 -12.97 -0.97
N LEU A 87 1.02 -13.88 -0.01
CA LEU A 87 2.28 -14.11 0.71
C LEU A 87 3.39 -14.67 -0.19
N SER A 88 3.03 -15.28 -1.32
CA SER A 88 4.02 -15.81 -2.27
C SER A 88 4.64 -14.72 -3.15
N LEU A 89 4.07 -13.52 -3.15
CA LEU A 89 4.59 -12.40 -3.92
C LEU A 89 5.80 -11.80 -3.22
N SER A 90 6.71 -11.22 -3.99
CA SER A 90 7.96 -10.66 -3.47
C SER A 90 7.77 -9.35 -2.69
N GLU A 91 6.63 -8.69 -2.87
CA GLU A 91 6.33 -7.44 -2.18
C GLU A 91 5.68 -7.70 -0.83
N THR A 92 5.83 -6.76 0.10
CA THR A 92 5.19 -6.88 1.40
C THR A 92 3.72 -6.49 1.29
N ILE A 93 2.86 -7.48 1.41
CA ILE A 93 1.41 -7.31 1.34
C ILE A 93 0.80 -7.88 2.61
N ASP A 94 0.10 -7.02 3.36
CA ASP A 94 -0.68 -7.42 4.51
C ASP A 94 -2.15 -7.56 4.10
N ALA A 95 -2.65 -8.77 4.15
CA ALA A 95 -4.05 -9.05 3.83
C ALA A 95 -4.81 -9.40 5.11
N VAL A 96 -5.94 -8.75 5.32
CA VAL A 96 -6.83 -9.05 6.43
C VAL A 96 -8.21 -9.40 5.90
N ASP A 97 -8.90 -10.29 6.62
CA ASP A 97 -10.27 -10.65 6.28
C ASP A 97 -11.19 -9.55 6.82
N LEU A 98 -11.90 -8.89 5.91
CA LEU A 98 -12.80 -7.78 6.28
C LEU A 98 -13.84 -8.21 7.32
N LYS A 99 -14.27 -9.47 7.29
CA LYS A 99 -15.24 -10.02 8.24
C LYS A 99 -14.71 -10.12 9.66
N ASP A 100 -13.39 -10.30 9.81
CA ASP A 100 -12.75 -10.50 11.10
C ASP A 100 -12.35 -9.19 11.79
N LEU A 101 -12.49 -8.06 11.10
CA LEU A 101 -12.17 -6.76 11.67
C LEU A 101 -13.21 -6.35 12.72
N TYR A 102 -12.72 -5.75 13.81
CA TYR A 102 -13.62 -5.12 14.78
C TYR A 102 -14.45 -4.03 14.11
N PRO A 103 -15.71 -3.81 14.53
CA PRO A 103 -16.61 -2.86 13.87
C PRO A 103 -16.01 -1.47 13.66
N HIS A 104 -15.34 -0.91 14.65
CA HIS A 104 -14.75 0.43 14.56
C HIS A 104 -13.58 0.49 13.55
N ILE A 105 -12.82 -0.58 13.41
CA ILE A 105 -11.74 -0.67 12.44
C ILE A 105 -12.31 -0.87 11.04
N ARG A 106 -13.34 -1.72 10.93
CA ARG A 106 -14.03 -1.95 9.66
C ARG A 106 -14.63 -0.66 9.11
N GLU A 107 -15.29 0.12 9.96
CA GLU A 107 -15.88 1.40 9.58
C GLU A 107 -14.78 2.36 9.05
N ARG A 108 -13.63 2.41 9.72
CA ARG A 108 -12.52 3.24 9.29
C ARG A 108 -11.96 2.80 7.94
N VAL A 109 -11.80 1.51 7.74
CA VAL A 109 -11.34 0.96 6.46
C VAL A 109 -12.32 1.30 5.35
N GLU A 110 -13.62 1.15 5.59
CA GLU A 110 -14.64 1.46 4.59
C GLU A 110 -14.74 2.97 4.30
N ALA A 111 -14.53 3.82 5.31
CA ALA A 111 -14.62 5.26 5.16
C ALA A 111 -13.38 5.87 4.51
N LYS A 112 -12.18 5.39 4.85
CA LYS A 112 -10.90 5.98 4.43
C LYS A 112 -10.14 5.15 3.41
N GLY A 113 -10.53 3.91 3.21
CA GLY A 113 -9.90 3.04 2.24
C GLY A 113 -10.31 3.37 0.82
N ARG A 114 -9.54 2.82 -0.12
CA ARG A 114 -9.85 2.92 -1.54
C ARG A 114 -10.34 1.57 -2.03
N VAL A 115 -11.57 1.52 -2.53
CA VAL A 115 -12.15 0.29 -3.07
C VAL A 115 -11.48 -0.02 -4.40
N LEU A 116 -10.74 -1.12 -4.45
CA LEU A 116 -10.09 -1.58 -5.68
C LEU A 116 -11.02 -2.43 -6.53
N TYR A 117 -11.91 -3.16 -5.88
CA TYR A 117 -12.87 -4.03 -6.54
C TYR A 117 -14.10 -4.20 -5.65
N GLU A 118 -15.26 -4.15 -6.25
CA GLU A 118 -16.52 -4.41 -5.59
C GLU A 118 -17.43 -5.17 -6.55
N ARG A 119 -17.90 -6.32 -6.10
CA ARG A 119 -18.80 -7.14 -6.90
C ARG A 119 -20.18 -6.50 -6.97
N ARG A 120 -20.67 -6.34 -8.18
CA ARG A 120 -22.04 -5.89 -8.42
C ARG A 120 -22.95 -7.12 -8.48
N GLY A 121 -23.97 -7.12 -7.65
CA GLY A 121 -24.95 -8.16 -7.73
C GLY A 121 -25.63 -8.50 -6.45
#